data_05e43f73a3861a41e3df54d9141b889d
#
_entry.id   05e43f73a3861a41e3df54d9141b889d
#
_cell.length_a   1.000
_cell.length_b   1.000
_cell.length_c   1.000
_cell.angle_alpha   90.00
_cell.angle_beta   90.00
_cell.angle_gamma   90.00
#
_symmetry.space_group_name_H-M   'P 1'
#
loop_
_entity.id
_entity.type
_entity.pdbx_description
1 polymer ?
#
loop_
_entity_poly.entity_id
_entity_poly.type
_entity_poly.pdbx_seq_one_letter_code
_entity_poly.pdbx_strand_id
1 'polypeptide(L)'
;LLLQAAAGLAFLGSLQAGGDSVLLGAPLGALMLGAALLFTHRQLRLAAPELSQTWERRGLPLLACAGLGFLYLIAPLIFAAEITAICWALAGLATLLVGLRIQSRSFLFSAFAVQLLGGGLFLLQLDSASDSAAGVFSAGWRGLMRASLIALTLIGGMLFASRNQLVRSDVRLLRALSLVLLAGLLLINLAVLFVLPWQTASAVWGGSGLLIIWLSLHLQQRASFIFGLLLQVVGGVAFLGASPLLLGTLSSTDLRPLAHA
;
A
#
# COMPACT_ATOMS: atom_id res chain seq x y z
N LEU A 1 -9.31 25.38 16.60
CA LEU A 1 -8.35 24.28 16.74
C LEU A 1 -8.55 23.47 18.03
N LEU A 2 -8.56 24.11 19.22
CA LEU A 2 -8.77 23.39 20.49
C LEU A 2 -10.11 22.65 20.54
N LEU A 3 -11.19 23.28 20.10
CA LEU A 3 -12.52 22.65 20.02
C LEU A 3 -12.53 21.47 19.02
N GLN A 4 -11.85 21.59 17.90
CA GLN A 4 -11.74 20.51 16.91
C GLN A 4 -10.90 19.34 17.44
N ALA A 5 -9.82 19.63 18.19
CA ALA A 5 -9.02 18.61 18.85
C ALA A 5 -9.83 17.89 19.93
N ALA A 6 -10.57 18.63 20.76
CA ALA A 6 -11.45 18.06 21.78
C ALA A 6 -12.56 17.19 21.16
N ALA A 7 -13.20 17.69 20.09
CA ALA A 7 -14.20 16.93 19.35
C ALA A 7 -13.62 15.64 18.72
N GLY A 8 -12.40 15.72 18.18
CA GLY A 8 -11.71 14.55 17.64
C GLY A 8 -11.39 13.49 18.71
N LEU A 9 -10.91 13.91 19.88
CA LEU A 9 -10.64 13.01 21.01
C LEU A 9 -11.94 12.40 21.56
N ALA A 10 -13.00 13.20 21.70
CA ALA A 10 -14.31 12.72 22.14
C ALA A 10 -14.89 11.71 21.15
N PHE A 11 -14.72 11.95 19.83
CA PHE A 11 -15.15 11.04 18.80
C PHE A 11 -14.39 9.70 18.87
N LEU A 12 -13.07 9.73 19.00
CA LEU A 12 -12.26 8.51 19.15
C LEU A 12 -12.63 7.75 20.44
N GLY A 13 -12.87 8.45 21.53
CA GLY A 13 -13.36 7.85 22.79
C GLY A 13 -14.74 7.19 22.65
N SER A 14 -15.64 7.80 21.88
CA SER A 14 -16.97 7.23 21.63
C SER A 14 -16.91 5.94 20.79
N LEU A 15 -15.97 5.83 19.86
CA LEU A 15 -15.75 4.59 19.10
C LEU A 15 -15.30 3.42 19.98
N GLN A 16 -14.53 3.73 21.03
CA GLN A 16 -14.05 2.74 21.98
C GLN A 16 -15.14 2.24 22.95
N ALA A 17 -16.10 3.12 23.28
CA ALA A 17 -17.17 2.80 24.21
C ALA A 17 -18.23 1.80 23.66
N GLY A 18 -18.31 1.65 22.34
CA GLY A 18 -19.22 0.72 21.65
C GLY A 18 -20.70 1.07 21.83
N GLY A 19 -21.52 0.72 20.88
CA GLY A 19 -22.98 0.87 20.93
C GLY A 19 -23.57 0.98 19.51
N ASP A 20 -24.77 0.48 19.28
CA ASP A 20 -25.42 0.46 17.97
C ASP A 20 -25.62 1.87 17.37
N SER A 21 -25.82 2.88 18.21
CA SER A 21 -25.94 4.28 17.79
C SER A 21 -24.62 4.86 17.26
N VAL A 22 -23.48 4.33 17.70
CA VAL A 22 -22.14 4.74 17.23
C VAL A 22 -21.87 4.24 15.83
N LEU A 23 -22.32 3.03 15.48
CA LEU A 23 -22.12 2.43 14.17
C LEU A 23 -22.77 3.24 13.03
N LEU A 24 -23.94 3.83 13.27
CA LEU A 24 -24.65 4.67 12.29
C LEU A 24 -24.09 6.09 12.19
N GLY A 25 -23.69 6.67 13.32
CA GLY A 25 -23.17 8.04 13.40
C GLY A 25 -21.68 8.19 13.16
N ALA A 26 -20.90 7.11 13.37
CA ALA A 26 -19.45 7.15 13.32
C ALA A 26 -18.87 7.59 11.96
N PRO A 27 -19.31 7.05 10.79
CA PRO A 27 -18.77 7.50 9.51
C PRO A 27 -19.13 8.95 9.19
N LEU A 28 -20.33 9.41 9.60
CA LEU A 28 -20.74 10.80 9.44
C LEU A 28 -19.90 11.72 10.33
N GLY A 29 -19.65 11.33 11.57
CA GLY A 29 -18.78 12.06 12.49
C GLY A 29 -17.34 12.17 11.97
N ALA A 30 -16.78 11.08 11.43
CA ALA A 30 -15.47 11.08 10.81
C ALA A 30 -15.41 12.00 9.59
N LEU A 31 -16.44 11.97 8.73
CA LEU A 31 -16.57 12.86 7.57
C LEU A 31 -16.61 14.33 7.98
N MET A 32 -17.45 14.68 8.95
CA MET A 32 -17.59 16.06 9.44
C MET A 32 -16.29 16.58 10.07
N LEU A 33 -15.65 15.79 10.90
CA LEU A 33 -14.36 16.17 11.52
C LEU A 33 -13.26 16.31 10.46
N GLY A 34 -13.14 15.37 9.54
CA GLY A 34 -12.17 15.43 8.45
C GLY A 34 -12.37 16.65 7.57
N ALA A 35 -13.61 16.91 7.14
CA ALA A 35 -13.95 18.09 6.34
C ALA A 35 -13.69 19.40 7.08
N ALA A 36 -14.08 19.51 8.37
CA ALA A 36 -13.83 20.69 9.19
C ALA A 36 -12.34 20.99 9.35
N LEU A 37 -11.51 19.96 9.61
CA LEU A 37 -10.06 20.10 9.74
C LEU A 37 -9.40 20.52 8.41
N LEU A 38 -9.80 19.93 7.29
CA LEU A 38 -9.29 20.31 5.97
C LEU A 38 -9.75 21.72 5.57
N PHE A 39 -10.98 22.10 5.87
CA PHE A 39 -11.46 23.45 5.65
C PHE A 39 -10.68 24.46 6.48
N THR A 40 -10.44 24.19 7.75
CA THR A 40 -9.62 25.03 8.65
C THR A 40 -8.18 25.13 8.13
N HIS A 41 -7.60 24.04 7.66
CA HIS A 41 -6.28 24.03 7.01
C HIS A 41 -6.25 25.00 5.80
N ARG A 42 -7.28 24.92 4.94
CA ARG A 42 -7.40 25.81 3.78
C ARG A 42 -7.51 27.28 4.18
N GLN A 43 -8.38 27.59 5.15
CA GLN A 43 -8.58 28.96 5.63
C GLN A 43 -7.31 29.55 6.26
N LEU A 44 -6.62 28.79 7.12
CA LEU A 44 -5.36 29.24 7.72
C LEU A 44 -4.29 29.48 6.68
N ARG A 45 -4.22 28.65 5.63
CA ARG A 45 -3.25 28.83 4.54
C ARG A 45 -3.52 30.09 3.71
N LEU A 46 -4.79 30.49 3.57
CA LEU A 46 -5.19 31.68 2.82
C LEU A 46 -5.09 32.97 3.67
N ALA A 47 -5.41 32.88 4.97
CA ALA A 47 -5.53 34.05 5.83
C ALA A 47 -4.21 34.50 6.49
N ALA A 48 -3.17 33.68 6.47
CA ALA A 48 -1.97 33.90 7.27
C ALA A 48 -0.65 33.88 6.47
N PRO A 49 -0.44 34.72 5.44
CA PRO A 49 0.87 34.85 4.86
C PRO A 49 1.91 35.42 5.83
N GLU A 50 1.47 36.06 6.92
CA GLU A 50 2.33 36.74 7.90
C GLU A 50 2.43 36.06 9.27
N LEU A 51 1.63 35.05 9.57
CA LEU A 51 1.70 34.30 10.82
C LEU A 51 2.97 33.44 10.84
N SER A 52 3.84 33.76 11.79
CA SER A 52 5.07 33.08 12.21
C SER A 52 5.42 31.79 11.44
N GLN A 53 6.49 31.82 10.66
CA GLN A 53 7.04 30.72 9.85
C GLN A 53 7.17 29.36 10.58
N THR A 54 7.19 29.36 11.90
CA THR A 54 7.29 28.13 12.73
C THR A 54 5.96 27.37 12.81
N TRP A 55 4.82 28.07 12.89
CA TRP A 55 3.49 27.45 12.93
C TRP A 55 3.07 26.88 11.59
N GLU A 56 3.38 27.58 10.49
CA GLU A 56 3.12 27.10 9.13
C GLU A 56 3.89 25.82 8.82
N ARG A 57 5.14 25.73 9.27
CA ARG A 57 5.97 24.56 9.00
C ARG A 57 5.53 23.28 9.74
N ARG A 58 4.93 23.39 10.92
CA ARG A 58 4.57 22.21 11.75
C ARG A 58 3.09 22.04 11.95
N GLY A 59 2.34 23.10 12.17
CA GLY A 59 0.92 23.04 12.50
C GLY A 59 0.01 22.72 11.31
N LEU A 60 0.23 23.37 10.17
CA LEU A 60 -0.58 23.13 8.98
C LEU A 60 -0.46 21.69 8.43
N PRO A 61 0.75 21.09 8.34
CA PRO A 61 0.87 19.69 7.96
C PRO A 61 0.13 18.74 8.89
N LEU A 62 0.23 18.96 10.21
CA LEU A 62 -0.48 18.13 11.20
C LEU A 62 -2.00 18.22 11.04
N LEU A 63 -2.53 19.43 10.82
CA LEU A 63 -3.95 19.64 10.60
C LEU A 63 -4.46 18.91 9.34
N ALA A 64 -3.70 18.99 8.25
CA ALA A 64 -4.02 18.28 7.02
C ALA A 64 -3.98 16.75 7.20
N CYS A 65 -2.94 16.24 7.88
CA CYS A 65 -2.81 14.81 8.16
C CYS A 65 -3.96 14.31 9.07
N ALA A 66 -4.32 15.07 10.11
CA ALA A 66 -5.43 14.73 11.00
C ALA A 66 -6.77 14.72 10.23
N GLY A 67 -7.02 15.72 9.39
CA GLY A 67 -8.23 15.78 8.57
C GLY A 67 -8.35 14.59 7.61
N LEU A 68 -7.26 14.26 6.92
CA LEU A 68 -7.19 13.08 6.05
C LEU A 68 -7.34 11.78 6.85
N GLY A 69 -6.73 11.71 8.06
CA GLY A 69 -6.86 10.57 8.96
C GLY A 69 -8.31 10.26 9.31
N PHE A 70 -9.12 11.26 9.66
CA PHE A 70 -10.55 11.07 9.91
C PHE A 70 -11.31 10.62 8.67
N LEU A 71 -10.97 11.11 7.48
CA LEU A 71 -11.57 10.63 6.23
C LEU A 71 -11.21 9.17 5.94
N TYR A 72 -9.98 8.75 6.21
CA TYR A 72 -9.58 7.36 6.02
C TYR A 72 -10.24 6.40 7.03
N LEU A 73 -10.59 6.89 8.23
CA LEU A 73 -11.34 6.11 9.22
C LEU A 73 -12.75 5.72 8.76
N ILE A 74 -13.32 6.40 7.77
CA ILE A 74 -14.65 6.06 7.24
C ILE A 74 -14.66 4.62 6.70
N ALA A 75 -13.58 4.19 6.02
CA ALA A 75 -13.54 2.87 5.41
C ALA A 75 -13.65 1.73 6.44
N PRO A 76 -12.82 1.65 7.51
CA PRO A 76 -12.94 0.58 8.51
C PRO A 76 -14.20 0.67 9.39
N LEU A 77 -14.89 1.81 9.42
CA LEU A 77 -16.16 1.95 10.12
C LEU A 77 -17.35 1.38 9.32
N ILE A 78 -17.23 1.33 8.00
CA ILE A 78 -18.32 0.88 7.11
C ILE A 78 -18.05 -0.54 6.58
N PHE A 79 -16.79 -0.85 6.27
CA PHE A 79 -16.43 -2.06 5.53
C PHE A 79 -15.61 -3.04 6.38
N ALA A 80 -15.72 -4.33 6.04
CA ALA A 80 -14.81 -5.34 6.54
C ALA A 80 -13.36 -5.04 6.14
N ALA A 81 -12.41 -5.57 6.89
CA ALA A 81 -10.99 -5.26 6.75
C ALA A 81 -10.42 -5.49 5.33
N GLU A 82 -10.93 -6.51 4.61
CA GLU A 82 -10.53 -6.80 3.23
C GLU A 82 -10.89 -5.68 2.25
N ILE A 83 -12.11 -5.14 2.36
CA ILE A 83 -12.59 -4.03 1.52
C ILE A 83 -11.92 -2.73 1.95
N THR A 84 -11.70 -2.55 3.25
CA THR A 84 -10.97 -1.41 3.83
C THR A 84 -9.57 -1.28 3.24
N ALA A 85 -8.84 -2.38 3.07
CA ALA A 85 -7.51 -2.40 2.47
C ALA A 85 -7.53 -1.82 1.04
N ILE A 86 -8.52 -2.22 0.24
CA ILE A 86 -8.71 -1.71 -1.13
C ILE A 86 -9.10 -0.23 -1.10
N CYS A 87 -10.05 0.15 -0.23
CA CYS A 87 -10.48 1.54 -0.08
C CYS A 87 -9.31 2.45 0.30
N TRP A 88 -8.44 2.02 1.22
CA TRP A 88 -7.26 2.78 1.60
C TRP A 88 -6.24 2.89 0.47
N ALA A 89 -6.02 1.84 -0.30
CA ALA A 89 -5.13 1.89 -1.47
C ALA A 89 -5.64 2.90 -2.52
N LEU A 90 -6.95 2.87 -2.84
CA LEU A 90 -7.58 3.80 -3.78
C LEU A 90 -7.66 5.23 -3.24
N ALA A 91 -8.04 5.42 -1.98
CA ALA A 91 -8.07 6.73 -1.33
C ALA A 91 -6.67 7.35 -1.25
N GLY A 92 -5.64 6.54 -0.98
CA GLY A 92 -4.25 6.96 -1.04
C GLY A 92 -3.83 7.41 -2.44
N LEU A 93 -4.21 6.68 -3.49
CA LEU A 93 -3.97 7.11 -4.87
C LEU A 93 -4.68 8.43 -5.19
N ALA A 94 -5.94 8.58 -4.82
CA ALA A 94 -6.69 9.82 -5.02
C ALA A 94 -6.03 10.99 -4.28
N THR A 95 -5.64 10.80 -3.01
CA THR A 95 -4.95 11.83 -2.22
C THR A 95 -3.58 12.16 -2.80
N LEU A 96 -2.86 11.18 -3.36
CA LEU A 96 -1.61 11.40 -4.06
C LEU A 96 -1.82 12.33 -5.27
N LEU A 97 -2.80 12.04 -6.12
CA LEU A 97 -3.10 12.86 -7.30
C LEU A 97 -3.48 14.30 -6.91
N VAL A 98 -4.30 14.46 -5.86
CA VAL A 98 -4.61 15.78 -5.28
C VAL A 98 -3.35 16.45 -4.74
N GLY A 99 -2.53 15.74 -3.97
CA GLY A 99 -1.27 16.22 -3.39
C GLY A 99 -0.29 16.72 -4.47
N LEU A 100 -0.20 16.00 -5.59
CA LEU A 100 0.61 16.38 -6.74
C LEU A 100 0.08 17.68 -7.41
N ARG A 101 -1.24 17.84 -7.53
CA ARG A 101 -1.86 19.04 -8.09
C ARG A 101 -1.67 20.27 -7.21
N ILE A 102 -1.86 20.13 -5.89
CA ILE A 102 -1.73 21.25 -4.94
C ILE A 102 -0.29 21.45 -4.45
N GLN A 103 0.67 20.65 -4.92
CA GLN A 103 2.08 20.67 -4.56
C GLN A 103 2.31 20.65 -3.04
N SER A 104 1.53 19.82 -2.31
CA SER A 104 1.58 19.73 -0.85
C SER A 104 2.29 18.48 -0.38
N ARG A 105 3.44 18.65 0.31
CA ARG A 105 4.22 17.55 0.88
C ARG A 105 3.41 16.72 1.89
N SER A 106 2.58 17.38 2.70
CA SER A 106 1.74 16.70 3.72
C SER A 106 0.75 15.73 3.10
N PHE A 107 0.09 16.13 2.00
CA PHE A 107 -0.81 15.26 1.26
C PHE A 107 -0.08 14.08 0.63
N LEU A 108 1.13 14.29 0.10
CA LEU A 108 1.94 13.21 -0.47
C LEU A 108 2.36 12.20 0.59
N PHE A 109 2.83 12.65 1.76
CA PHE A 109 3.17 11.75 2.86
C PHE A 109 1.96 10.99 3.40
N SER A 110 0.80 11.66 3.57
CA SER A 110 -0.43 10.99 3.98
C SER A 110 -0.89 9.95 2.95
N ALA A 111 -0.77 10.26 1.66
CA ALA A 111 -1.10 9.35 0.58
C ALA A 111 -0.21 8.08 0.63
N PHE A 112 1.11 8.25 0.75
CA PHE A 112 2.02 7.12 0.88
C PHE A 112 1.76 6.29 2.14
N ALA A 113 1.51 6.95 3.27
CA ALA A 113 1.21 6.27 4.52
C ALA A 113 -0.05 5.42 4.41
N VAL A 114 -1.16 5.97 3.90
CA VAL A 114 -2.41 5.20 3.79
C VAL A 114 -2.34 4.09 2.75
N GLN A 115 -1.59 4.27 1.65
CA GLN A 115 -1.34 3.20 0.69
C GLN A 115 -0.58 2.04 1.32
N LEU A 116 0.49 2.33 2.09
CA LEU A 116 1.26 1.31 2.80
C LEU A 116 0.43 0.63 3.88
N LEU A 117 -0.41 1.38 4.61
CA LEU A 117 -1.35 0.80 5.58
C LEU A 117 -2.37 -0.11 4.91
N GLY A 118 -2.91 0.27 3.75
CA GLY A 118 -3.80 -0.59 2.97
C GLY A 118 -3.14 -1.89 2.53
N GLY A 119 -1.92 -1.80 2.00
CA GLY A 119 -1.12 -2.98 1.65
C GLY A 119 -0.78 -3.85 2.87
N GLY A 120 -0.38 -3.23 3.99
CA GLY A 120 -0.09 -3.91 5.24
C GLY A 120 -1.32 -4.61 5.85
N LEU A 121 -2.46 -3.92 5.87
CA LEU A 121 -3.73 -4.51 6.33
C LEU A 121 -4.12 -5.73 5.48
N PHE A 122 -3.93 -5.67 4.17
CA PHE A 122 -4.16 -6.81 3.29
C PHE A 122 -3.22 -7.99 3.64
N LEU A 123 -1.93 -7.72 3.89
CA LEU A 123 -0.97 -8.76 4.26
C LEU A 123 -1.31 -9.43 5.60
N LEU A 124 -1.86 -8.69 6.56
CA LEU A 124 -2.28 -9.23 7.87
C LEU A 124 -3.50 -10.16 7.79
N GLN A 125 -4.20 -10.17 6.66
CA GLN A 125 -5.39 -11.01 6.41
C GLN A 125 -5.10 -12.21 5.53
N LEU A 126 -3.84 -12.53 5.31
CA LEU A 126 -3.44 -13.70 4.51
C LEU A 126 -3.63 -14.97 5.33
N ASP A 127 -4.61 -15.79 4.93
CA ASP A 127 -4.84 -17.10 5.48
C ASP A 127 -4.29 -18.18 4.55
N SER A 128 -3.62 -19.19 5.11
CA SER A 128 -3.13 -20.34 4.35
C SER A 128 -4.30 -21.18 3.84
N ALA A 129 -4.20 -21.66 2.60
CA ALA A 129 -5.18 -22.58 2.04
C ALA A 129 -5.06 -23.97 2.70
N SER A 130 -6.19 -24.58 2.97
CA SER A 130 -6.24 -25.98 3.48
C SER A 130 -5.87 -26.99 2.40
N ASP A 131 -6.04 -26.63 1.12
CA ASP A 131 -5.68 -27.46 -0.04
C ASP A 131 -4.55 -26.79 -0.82
N SER A 132 -3.36 -27.38 -0.73
CA SER A 132 -2.13 -26.89 -1.37
C SER A 132 -2.10 -27.03 -2.89
N ALA A 133 -3.05 -27.75 -3.48
CA ALA A 133 -3.09 -27.97 -4.93
C ALA A 133 -3.62 -26.73 -5.70
N ALA A 134 -4.42 -25.89 -5.07
CA ALA A 134 -5.08 -24.75 -5.70
C ALA A 134 -4.37 -23.41 -5.49
N GLY A 135 -3.40 -23.33 -4.58
CA GLY A 135 -2.67 -22.11 -4.21
C GLY A 135 -2.20 -22.15 -2.76
N VAL A 136 -1.31 -21.24 -2.40
CA VAL A 136 -0.74 -21.14 -1.05
C VAL A 136 -1.71 -20.44 -0.09
N PHE A 137 -2.43 -19.44 -0.60
CA PHE A 137 -3.37 -18.66 0.20
C PHE A 137 -4.81 -19.01 -0.15
N SER A 138 -5.68 -18.90 0.87
CA SER A 138 -7.12 -18.98 0.70
C SER A 138 -7.63 -17.82 -0.18
N ALA A 139 -8.90 -17.80 -0.53
CA ALA A 139 -9.53 -16.80 -1.39
C ALA A 139 -9.25 -16.90 -2.93
N GLY A 140 -8.28 -17.68 -3.40
CA GLY A 140 -8.07 -17.96 -4.81
C GLY A 140 -8.11 -16.72 -5.73
N TRP A 141 -8.95 -16.72 -6.76
CA TRP A 141 -9.10 -15.61 -7.72
C TRP A 141 -9.51 -14.28 -7.08
N ARG A 142 -10.30 -14.31 -6.01
CA ARG A 142 -10.69 -13.07 -5.29
C ARG A 142 -9.48 -12.44 -4.59
N GLY A 143 -8.62 -13.26 -3.99
CA GLY A 143 -7.36 -12.82 -3.38
C GLY A 143 -6.41 -12.24 -4.42
N LEU A 144 -6.24 -12.93 -5.56
CA LEU A 144 -5.44 -12.43 -6.68
C LEU A 144 -5.92 -11.06 -7.16
N MET A 145 -7.22 -10.90 -7.41
CA MET A 145 -7.79 -9.63 -7.89
C MET A 145 -7.57 -8.49 -6.88
N ARG A 146 -7.80 -8.74 -5.60
CA ARG A 146 -7.61 -7.75 -4.52
C ARG A 146 -6.14 -7.34 -4.40
N ALA A 147 -5.23 -8.32 -4.31
CA ALA A 147 -3.79 -8.06 -4.24
C ALA A 147 -3.28 -7.28 -5.45
N SER A 148 -3.70 -7.68 -6.65
CA SER A 148 -3.34 -7.01 -7.91
C SER A 148 -3.87 -5.59 -7.96
N LEU A 149 -5.09 -5.34 -7.53
CA LEU A 149 -5.67 -3.99 -7.50
C LEU A 149 -4.88 -3.08 -6.56
N ILE A 150 -4.57 -3.54 -5.34
CA ILE A 150 -3.76 -2.78 -4.38
C ILE A 150 -2.36 -2.54 -4.96
N ALA A 151 -1.71 -3.57 -5.50
CA ALA A 151 -0.39 -3.45 -6.10
C ALA A 151 -0.36 -2.43 -7.25
N LEU A 152 -1.35 -2.47 -8.15
CA LEU A 152 -1.46 -1.54 -9.27
C LEU A 152 -1.67 -0.09 -8.81
N THR A 153 -2.43 0.15 -7.72
CA THR A 153 -2.57 1.50 -7.17
C THR A 153 -1.25 2.04 -6.61
N LEU A 154 -0.44 1.19 -5.96
CA LEU A 154 0.87 1.58 -5.44
C LEU A 154 1.85 1.87 -6.59
N ILE A 155 1.97 0.95 -7.55
CA ILE A 155 2.88 1.09 -8.70
C ILE A 155 2.45 2.27 -9.58
N GLY A 156 1.15 2.40 -9.88
CA GLY A 156 0.60 3.51 -10.65
C GLY A 156 0.82 4.86 -9.96
N GLY A 157 0.56 4.93 -8.66
CA GLY A 157 0.85 6.12 -7.85
C GLY A 157 2.30 6.54 -7.93
N MET A 158 3.23 5.58 -7.83
CA MET A 158 4.66 5.80 -8.01
C MET A 158 4.98 6.40 -9.39
N LEU A 159 4.44 5.83 -10.48
CA LEU A 159 4.72 6.30 -11.83
C LEU A 159 4.26 7.76 -12.03
N PHE A 160 3.11 8.13 -11.48
CA PHE A 160 2.63 9.52 -11.49
C PHE A 160 3.50 10.43 -10.64
N ALA A 161 3.84 10.02 -9.42
CA ALA A 161 4.62 10.83 -8.49
C ALA A 161 6.06 11.04 -8.98
N SER A 162 6.68 10.04 -9.60
CA SER A 162 8.06 10.11 -10.09
C SER A 162 8.30 11.19 -11.18
N ARG A 163 7.25 11.60 -11.87
CA ARG A 163 7.30 12.65 -12.90
C ARG A 163 7.27 14.07 -12.33
N ASN A 164 6.89 14.21 -11.05
CA ASN A 164 6.71 15.52 -10.42
C ASN A 164 8.04 16.07 -9.88
N GLN A 165 8.32 17.34 -10.16
CA GLN A 165 9.55 18.01 -9.71
C GLN A 165 9.64 18.11 -8.18
N LEU A 166 8.51 18.33 -7.46
CA LEU A 166 8.47 18.39 -6.01
C LEU A 166 9.00 17.09 -5.39
N VAL A 167 8.62 15.94 -5.96
CA VAL A 167 9.05 14.62 -5.48
C VAL A 167 10.52 14.39 -5.81
N ARG A 168 10.98 14.78 -7.00
CA ARG A 168 12.38 14.63 -7.42
C ARG A 168 13.35 15.47 -6.61
N SER A 169 12.91 16.63 -6.13
CA SER A 169 13.76 17.56 -5.36
C SER A 169 13.89 17.18 -3.86
N ASP A 170 13.03 16.30 -3.36
CA ASP A 170 13.00 15.93 -1.93
C ASP A 170 13.40 14.48 -1.72
N VAL A 171 14.58 14.26 -1.12
CA VAL A 171 15.14 12.93 -0.82
C VAL A 171 14.21 12.09 0.07
N ARG A 172 13.45 12.73 0.97
CA ARG A 172 12.51 12.01 1.86
C ARG A 172 11.32 11.48 1.07
N LEU A 173 10.78 12.29 0.15
CA LEU A 173 9.70 11.85 -0.74
C LEU A 173 10.18 10.75 -1.69
N LEU A 174 11.40 10.83 -2.20
CA LEU A 174 11.97 9.78 -3.04
C LEU A 174 12.12 8.46 -2.28
N ARG A 175 12.57 8.50 -1.02
CA ARG A 175 12.65 7.28 -0.18
C ARG A 175 11.25 6.69 0.09
N ALA A 176 10.28 7.53 0.45
CA ALA A 176 8.89 7.08 0.65
C ALA A 176 8.32 6.48 -0.63
N LEU A 177 8.56 7.10 -1.77
CA LEU A 177 8.17 6.60 -3.09
C LEU A 177 8.78 5.23 -3.40
N SER A 178 10.06 5.03 -3.08
CA SER A 178 10.74 3.75 -3.27
C SER A 178 10.12 2.65 -2.40
N LEU A 179 9.74 2.96 -1.15
CA LEU A 179 9.05 2.01 -0.27
C LEU A 179 7.68 1.61 -0.81
N VAL A 180 6.90 2.58 -1.31
CA VAL A 180 5.59 2.31 -1.94
C VAL A 180 5.75 1.43 -3.18
N LEU A 181 6.77 1.70 -4.00
CA LEU A 181 7.06 0.87 -5.16
C LEU A 181 7.42 -0.56 -4.77
N LEU A 182 8.32 -0.73 -3.78
CA LEU A 182 8.70 -2.05 -3.29
C LEU A 182 7.51 -2.82 -2.72
N ALA A 183 6.64 -2.15 -1.97
CA ALA A 183 5.40 -2.76 -1.46
C ALA A 183 4.47 -3.19 -2.61
N GLY A 184 4.32 -2.37 -3.64
CA GLY A 184 3.54 -2.72 -4.84
C GLY A 184 4.12 -3.92 -5.59
N LEU A 185 5.44 -3.94 -5.80
CA LEU A 185 6.13 -5.07 -6.43
C LEU A 185 6.04 -6.34 -5.59
N LEU A 186 6.14 -6.24 -4.27
CA LEU A 186 5.94 -7.37 -3.37
C LEU A 186 4.53 -7.93 -3.50
N LEU A 187 3.51 -7.08 -3.43
CA LEU A 187 2.11 -7.50 -3.50
C LEU A 187 1.74 -8.14 -4.83
N ILE A 188 2.22 -7.63 -5.97
CA ILE A 188 1.92 -8.21 -7.26
C ILE A 188 2.56 -9.61 -7.41
N ASN A 189 3.77 -9.80 -6.88
CA ASN A 189 4.43 -11.11 -6.88
C ASN A 189 3.79 -12.08 -5.88
N LEU A 190 3.33 -11.58 -4.73
CA LEU A 190 2.59 -12.38 -3.75
C LEU A 190 1.20 -12.80 -4.29
N ALA A 191 0.58 -11.96 -5.11
CA ALA A 191 -0.73 -12.23 -5.71
C ALA A 191 -0.77 -13.54 -6.50
N VAL A 192 0.34 -13.94 -7.08
CA VAL A 192 0.46 -15.21 -7.83
C VAL A 192 0.20 -16.43 -6.95
N LEU A 193 0.55 -16.37 -5.65
CA LEU A 193 0.38 -17.47 -4.69
C LEU A 193 -1.09 -17.75 -4.32
N PHE A 194 -2.03 -16.88 -4.70
CA PHE A 194 -3.45 -17.16 -4.51
C PHE A 194 -4.00 -18.18 -5.51
N VAL A 195 -3.34 -18.36 -6.65
CA VAL A 195 -3.82 -19.20 -7.75
C VAL A 195 -2.85 -20.34 -8.06
N LEU A 196 -1.55 -20.11 -7.87
CA LEU A 196 -0.52 -21.08 -8.17
C LEU A 196 0.09 -21.66 -6.89
N PRO A 197 0.36 -22.97 -6.84
CA PRO A 197 1.17 -23.56 -5.80
C PRO A 197 2.59 -22.99 -5.86
N TRP A 198 3.30 -23.03 -4.73
CA TRP A 198 4.61 -22.37 -4.59
C TRP A 198 5.67 -22.88 -5.59
N GLN A 199 5.55 -24.13 -6.06
CA GLN A 199 6.45 -24.72 -7.05
C GLN A 199 6.35 -23.99 -8.40
N THR A 200 5.13 -23.76 -8.89
CA THR A 200 4.89 -23.06 -10.16
C THR A 200 5.07 -21.55 -10.02
N ALA A 201 4.81 -21.00 -8.84
CA ALA A 201 5.06 -19.59 -8.55
C ALA A 201 6.54 -19.21 -8.66
N SER A 202 7.47 -20.16 -8.39
CA SER A 202 8.91 -19.93 -8.53
C SER A 202 9.32 -19.53 -9.94
N ALA A 203 8.74 -20.14 -10.97
CA ALA A 203 8.99 -19.80 -12.37
C ALA A 203 8.48 -18.39 -12.72
N VAL A 204 7.29 -18.03 -12.21
CA VAL A 204 6.71 -16.68 -12.39
C VAL A 204 7.60 -15.64 -11.71
N TRP A 205 8.12 -15.92 -10.50
CA TRP A 205 9.05 -15.04 -9.80
C TRP A 205 10.37 -14.88 -10.53
N GLY A 206 10.88 -15.96 -11.13
CA GLY A 206 12.05 -15.89 -12.02
C GLY A 206 11.84 -14.94 -13.18
N GLY A 207 10.74 -15.10 -13.94
CA GLY A 207 10.40 -14.23 -15.05
C GLY A 207 10.13 -12.78 -14.65
N SER A 208 9.35 -12.57 -13.59
CA SER A 208 9.04 -11.22 -13.07
C SER A 208 10.29 -10.52 -12.51
N GLY A 209 11.18 -11.25 -11.85
CA GLY A 209 12.44 -10.73 -11.36
C GLY A 209 13.33 -10.22 -12.49
N LEU A 210 13.48 -10.97 -13.58
CA LEU A 210 14.22 -10.53 -14.79
C LEU A 210 13.60 -9.28 -15.40
N LEU A 211 12.28 -9.23 -15.53
CA LEU A 211 11.57 -8.08 -16.08
C LEU A 211 11.77 -6.83 -15.17
N ILE A 212 11.71 -7.00 -13.85
CA ILE A 212 11.95 -5.92 -12.89
C ILE A 212 13.40 -5.42 -12.98
N ILE A 213 14.38 -6.32 -13.09
CA ILE A 213 15.79 -5.96 -13.28
C ILE A 213 15.96 -5.15 -14.57
N TRP A 214 15.43 -5.66 -15.68
CA TRP A 214 15.51 -4.98 -16.98
C TRP A 214 14.88 -3.58 -16.92
N LEU A 215 13.68 -3.47 -16.36
CA LEU A 215 12.98 -2.20 -16.19
C LEU A 215 13.74 -1.24 -15.26
N SER A 216 14.35 -1.77 -14.18
CA SER A 216 15.11 -0.95 -13.21
C SER A 216 16.37 -0.34 -13.82
N LEU A 217 17.02 -1.04 -14.75
CA LEU A 217 18.15 -0.51 -15.50
C LEU A 217 17.70 0.65 -16.40
N HIS A 218 16.54 0.53 -17.05
CA HIS A 218 15.96 1.59 -17.88
C HIS A 218 15.55 2.81 -17.07
N LEU A 219 14.98 2.60 -15.87
CA LEU A 219 14.51 3.66 -14.97
C LEU A 219 15.59 4.15 -14.02
N GLN A 220 16.78 3.56 -14.02
CA GLN A 220 17.91 3.85 -13.11
C GLN A 220 17.52 3.82 -11.61
N GLN A 221 16.63 2.90 -11.22
CA GLN A 221 16.12 2.78 -9.86
C GLN A 221 16.80 1.62 -9.11
N ARG A 222 17.76 1.96 -8.24
CA ARG A 222 18.52 0.98 -7.44
C ARG A 222 17.64 0.06 -6.59
N ALA A 223 16.57 0.60 -5.99
CA ALA A 223 15.69 -0.18 -5.13
C ALA A 223 14.96 -1.31 -5.88
N SER A 224 14.42 -1.02 -7.08
CA SER A 224 13.78 -2.02 -7.93
C SER A 224 14.78 -3.07 -8.44
N PHE A 225 16.02 -2.67 -8.73
CA PHE A 225 17.09 -3.58 -9.13
C PHE A 225 17.39 -4.60 -8.02
N ILE A 226 17.61 -4.11 -6.78
CA ILE A 226 17.87 -4.99 -5.62
C ILE A 226 16.68 -5.92 -5.38
N PHE A 227 15.44 -5.42 -5.49
CA PHE A 227 14.23 -6.25 -5.34
C PHE A 227 14.17 -7.35 -6.41
N GLY A 228 14.45 -7.02 -7.68
CA GLY A 228 14.49 -7.99 -8.76
C GLY A 228 15.53 -9.09 -8.51
N LEU A 229 16.73 -8.73 -8.02
CA LEU A 229 17.76 -9.71 -7.65
C LEU A 229 17.31 -10.61 -6.48
N LEU A 230 16.71 -10.02 -5.43
CA LEU A 230 16.17 -10.80 -4.31
C LEU A 230 15.09 -11.78 -4.79
N LEU A 231 14.22 -11.34 -5.69
CA LEU A 231 13.17 -12.19 -6.25
C LEU A 231 13.75 -13.35 -7.09
N GLN A 232 14.85 -13.11 -7.80
CA GLN A 232 15.59 -14.18 -8.53
C GLN A 232 16.18 -15.20 -7.55
N VAL A 233 16.80 -14.72 -6.47
CA VAL A 233 17.36 -15.63 -5.46
C VAL A 233 16.25 -16.44 -4.78
N VAL A 234 15.17 -15.80 -4.37
CA VAL A 234 14.03 -16.49 -3.73
C VAL A 234 13.38 -17.48 -4.69
N GLY A 235 13.14 -17.07 -5.94
CA GLY A 235 12.61 -17.94 -6.99
C GLY A 235 13.51 -19.14 -7.29
N GLY A 236 14.82 -18.90 -7.35
CA GLY A 236 15.82 -19.96 -7.56
C GLY A 236 15.87 -20.95 -6.40
N VAL A 237 15.90 -20.46 -5.15
CA VAL A 237 15.87 -21.32 -3.95
C VAL A 237 14.57 -22.12 -3.87
N ALA A 238 13.42 -21.48 -4.15
CA ALA A 238 12.13 -22.16 -4.18
C ALA A 238 12.07 -23.23 -5.26
N PHE A 239 12.60 -22.95 -6.45
CA PHE A 239 12.69 -23.92 -7.54
C PHE A 239 13.58 -25.11 -7.18
N LEU A 240 14.77 -24.87 -6.65
CA LEU A 240 15.67 -25.93 -6.22
C LEU A 240 15.09 -26.77 -5.08
N GLY A 241 14.43 -26.15 -4.11
CA GLY A 241 13.75 -26.85 -3.01
C GLY A 241 12.55 -27.69 -3.48
N ALA A 242 11.90 -27.32 -4.59
CA ALA A 242 10.84 -28.09 -5.23
C ALA A 242 11.36 -29.22 -6.12
N SER A 243 12.65 -29.18 -6.49
CA SER A 243 13.24 -30.14 -7.41
C SER A 243 13.47 -31.49 -6.76
N PRO A 244 12.93 -32.60 -7.30
CA PRO A 244 13.19 -33.94 -6.80
C PRO A 244 14.67 -34.34 -6.92
N LEU A 245 15.45 -33.66 -7.73
CA LEU A 245 16.90 -33.88 -7.87
C LEU A 245 17.65 -33.64 -6.55
N LEU A 246 17.28 -32.59 -5.80
CA LEU A 246 17.92 -32.29 -4.51
C LEU A 246 17.45 -33.20 -3.37
N LEU A 247 16.24 -33.77 -3.50
CA LEU A 247 15.65 -34.67 -2.52
C LEU A 247 16.07 -36.14 -2.72
N GLY A 248 16.98 -36.43 -3.69
CA GLY A 248 17.50 -37.77 -3.93
C GLY A 248 16.51 -38.73 -4.61
N THR A 249 15.34 -38.23 -5.03
CA THR A 249 14.32 -39.03 -5.74
C THR A 249 14.51 -38.91 -7.25
N LEU A 250 15.67 -39.31 -7.75
CA LEU A 250 15.96 -39.36 -9.19
C LEU A 250 15.16 -40.52 -9.85
N SER A 251 13.96 -40.21 -10.32
CA SER A 251 13.41 -40.92 -11.45
C SER A 251 13.97 -40.26 -12.70
N SER A 252 14.77 -40.98 -13.49
CA SER A 252 15.41 -40.48 -14.71
C SER A 252 14.44 -39.99 -15.80
N THR A 253 13.15 -40.16 -15.58
CA THR A 253 12.03 -39.77 -16.45
C THR A 253 11.20 -38.60 -15.98
N ASP A 254 11.48 -38.05 -14.80
CA ASP A 254 10.67 -36.95 -14.25
C ASP A 254 11.19 -35.59 -14.75
N LEU A 255 10.56 -35.06 -15.79
CA LEU A 255 10.85 -33.74 -16.38
C LEU A 255 10.11 -32.58 -15.69
N ARG A 256 9.40 -32.83 -14.57
CA ARG A 256 8.65 -31.77 -13.84
C ARG A 256 9.50 -30.58 -13.43
N PRO A 257 10.77 -30.72 -12.99
CA PRO A 257 11.60 -29.56 -12.69
C PRO A 257 11.81 -28.63 -13.88
N LEU A 258 11.90 -29.19 -15.08
CA LEU A 258 12.04 -28.40 -16.32
C LEU A 258 10.74 -27.71 -16.74
N ALA A 259 9.59 -28.31 -16.39
CA ALA A 259 8.28 -27.70 -16.63
C ALA A 259 7.98 -26.49 -15.71
N HIS A 260 8.73 -26.34 -14.64
CA HIS A 260 8.62 -25.21 -13.69
C HIS A 260 9.64 -24.10 -13.95
N ALA A 261 10.62 -24.33 -14.80
CA ALA A 261 11.63 -23.37 -15.23
C ALA A 261 11.18 -22.56 -16.44
#